data_dafdc41d90e5e3f0f2f454bd5ff043a6
#
_entry.id   dafdc41d90e5e3f0f2f454bd5ff043a6
#
_cell.length_a   1.000
_cell.length_b   1.000
_cell.length_c   1.000
_cell.angle_alpha   90.00
_cell.angle_beta   90.00
_cell.angle_gamma   90.00
#
_symmetry.space_group_name_H-M   'P 1'
#
loop_
_entity.id
_entity.type
_entity.pdbx_description
1 polymer ?
#
loop_
_entity_poly.entity_id
_entity_poly.type
_entity_poly.pdbx_seq_one_letter_code
_entity_poly.pdbx_strand_id
1 'polypeptide(L)'
;IFFDLKLNDTVNTMTSAVKALRDLKINYLTVHISSGLAALRAVKKVSKSIKIVGVTTLTSLDNNDLKLIGYNKSVKNLVIHQAKLAKKASLDALVCSPYEVAAVRKIFKKEIITPGV
;
A
#
# COMPACT_ATOMS: atom_id res chain seq x y z
N ILE A 1 -4.08 12.04 12.60
CA ILE A 1 -3.11 12.53 11.60
C ILE A 1 -2.86 11.43 10.58
N PHE A 2 -2.97 11.77 9.31
CA PHE A 2 -2.65 10.90 8.20
C PHE A 2 -1.19 11.21 7.78
N PHE A 3 -0.28 10.29 8.11
CA PHE A 3 1.14 10.48 7.82
C PHE A 3 1.49 9.80 6.49
N ASP A 4 1.63 10.59 5.44
CA ASP A 4 1.88 10.11 4.08
C ASP A 4 3.37 9.98 3.78
N LEU A 5 4.00 9.00 4.41
CA LEU A 5 5.45 8.76 4.27
C LEU A 5 5.79 7.87 3.08
N LYS A 6 4.86 7.00 2.67
CA LYS A 6 5.05 6.05 1.56
C LYS A 6 6.33 5.21 1.73
N LEU A 7 6.44 4.53 2.86
CA LEU A 7 7.59 3.69 3.16
C LEU A 7 7.80 2.62 2.09
N ASN A 8 9.03 2.48 1.63
CA ASN A 8 9.43 1.48 0.66
C ASN A 8 10.91 1.17 0.83
N ASP A 9 11.23 0.21 1.70
CA ASP A 9 12.62 -0.09 2.05
C ASP A 9 12.70 -1.55 2.51
N THR A 10 13.83 -1.92 3.12
CA THR A 10 13.99 -3.25 3.70
C THR A 10 13.05 -3.46 4.88
N VAL A 11 12.77 -4.73 5.19
CA VAL A 11 11.89 -5.09 6.33
C VAL A 11 12.36 -4.41 7.61
N ASN A 12 13.66 -4.47 7.92
CA ASN A 12 14.20 -3.91 9.15
C ASN A 12 14.06 -2.39 9.21
N THR A 13 14.33 -1.71 8.11
CA THR A 13 14.21 -0.24 8.05
C THR A 13 12.76 0.20 8.21
N MET A 14 11.83 -0.48 7.54
CA MET A 14 10.41 -0.15 7.62
C MET A 14 9.86 -0.40 9.02
N THR A 15 10.17 -1.54 9.64
CA THR A 15 9.69 -1.84 10.98
C THR A 15 10.29 -0.91 12.02
N SER A 16 11.56 -0.52 11.88
CA SER A 16 12.19 0.46 12.78
C SER A 16 11.52 1.82 12.67
N ALA A 17 11.19 2.26 11.43
CA ALA A 17 10.49 3.53 11.22
C ALA A 17 9.11 3.51 11.88
N VAL A 18 8.34 2.43 11.73
CA VAL A 18 7.02 2.31 12.33
C VAL A 18 7.11 2.31 13.86
N LYS A 19 8.07 1.61 14.44
CA LYS A 19 8.28 1.60 15.89
C LYS A 19 8.61 2.99 16.42
N ALA A 20 9.43 3.76 15.69
CA ALA A 20 9.76 5.13 16.08
C ALA A 20 8.52 6.05 16.04
N LEU A 21 7.56 5.78 15.17
CA LEU A 21 6.36 6.59 15.02
C LEU A 21 5.22 6.21 15.99
N ARG A 22 5.31 5.06 16.67
CA ARG A 22 4.22 4.57 17.52
C ARG A 22 3.88 5.51 18.67
N ASP A 23 4.85 6.27 19.17
CA ASP A 23 4.64 7.18 20.31
C ASP A 23 4.06 8.53 19.87
N LEU A 24 3.95 8.75 18.57
CA LEU A 24 3.32 9.95 18.00
C LEU A 24 1.83 9.70 17.79
N LYS A 25 1.04 10.79 17.79
CA LYS A 25 -0.41 10.69 17.56
C LYS A 25 -0.70 10.57 16.07
N ILE A 26 -0.32 9.44 15.49
CA ILE A 26 -0.53 9.13 14.08
C ILE A 26 -1.63 8.09 13.97
N ASN A 27 -2.64 8.36 13.13
CA ASN A 27 -3.75 7.45 12.90
C ASN A 27 -3.51 6.53 11.69
N TYR A 28 -2.92 7.08 10.62
CA TYR A 28 -2.67 6.37 9.38
C TYR A 28 -1.24 6.60 8.92
N LEU A 29 -0.61 5.55 8.40
CA LEU A 29 0.72 5.61 7.82
C LEU A 29 0.69 4.88 6.48
N THR A 30 1.19 5.52 5.40
CA THR A 30 1.24 4.92 4.08
C THR A 30 2.52 4.12 3.87
N VAL A 31 2.38 2.98 3.19
CA VAL A 31 3.51 2.13 2.77
C VAL A 31 3.26 1.70 1.32
N HIS A 32 4.33 1.54 0.55
CA HIS A 32 4.20 0.99 -0.80
C HIS A 32 3.98 -0.52 -0.74
N ILE A 33 2.97 -1.00 -1.45
CA ILE A 33 2.71 -2.45 -1.56
C ILE A 33 3.87 -3.14 -2.30
N SER A 34 4.56 -2.41 -3.17
CA SER A 34 5.75 -2.92 -3.87
C SER A 34 6.90 -3.31 -2.94
N SER A 35 6.83 -2.95 -1.67
CA SER A 35 7.81 -3.41 -0.66
C SER A 35 7.77 -4.92 -0.44
N GLY A 36 6.69 -5.59 -0.83
CA GLY A 36 6.56 -7.03 -0.74
C GLY A 36 5.81 -7.51 0.49
N LEU A 37 5.28 -8.73 0.39
CA LEU A 37 4.40 -9.29 1.42
C LEU A 37 5.07 -9.39 2.79
N ALA A 38 6.35 -9.81 2.83
CA ALA A 38 7.07 -9.94 4.10
C ALA A 38 7.18 -8.62 4.83
N ALA A 39 7.53 -7.54 4.10
CA ALA A 39 7.63 -6.20 4.67
C ALA A 39 6.28 -5.69 5.16
N LEU A 40 5.22 -5.90 4.37
CA LEU A 40 3.86 -5.47 4.74
C LEU A 40 3.38 -6.17 6.01
N ARG A 41 3.59 -7.48 6.12
CA ARG A 41 3.23 -8.25 7.30
C ARG A 41 4.00 -7.81 8.54
N ALA A 42 5.31 -7.58 8.38
CA ALA A 42 6.17 -7.15 9.49
C ALA A 42 5.76 -5.77 10.00
N VAL A 43 5.49 -4.83 9.10
CA VAL A 43 5.02 -3.49 9.45
C VAL A 43 3.68 -3.56 10.18
N LYS A 44 2.74 -4.33 9.67
CA LYS A 44 1.41 -4.47 10.28
C LYS A 44 1.53 -5.06 11.69
N LYS A 45 2.42 -6.02 11.88
CA LYS A 45 2.63 -6.64 13.19
C LYS A 45 3.11 -5.66 14.25
N VAL A 46 3.94 -4.69 13.89
CA VAL A 46 4.51 -3.72 14.84
C VAL A 46 3.75 -2.40 14.89
N SER A 47 2.71 -2.23 14.09
CA SER A 47 2.03 -0.94 13.95
C SER A 47 1.18 -0.52 15.15
N LYS A 48 0.78 -1.47 15.99
CA LYS A 48 -0.09 -1.21 17.13
C LYS A 48 -1.38 -0.49 16.71
N SER A 49 -1.62 0.73 17.23
CA SER A 49 -2.83 1.50 16.89
C SER A 49 -2.75 2.26 15.57
N ILE A 50 -1.58 2.30 14.93
CA ILE A 50 -1.44 2.97 13.64
C ILE A 50 -2.05 2.09 12.55
N LYS A 51 -2.97 2.66 11.78
CA LYS A 51 -3.56 1.95 10.63
C LYS A 51 -2.61 2.05 9.44
N ILE A 52 -2.30 0.92 8.84
CA ILE A 52 -1.37 0.84 7.70
C ILE A 52 -2.16 0.90 6.40
N VAL A 53 -1.80 1.87 5.57
CA VAL A 53 -2.43 2.13 4.27
C VAL A 53 -1.48 1.70 3.16
N GLY A 54 -1.89 0.74 2.34
CA GLY A 54 -1.08 0.26 1.23
C GLY A 54 -1.29 1.13 -0.01
N VAL A 55 -0.20 1.64 -0.58
CA VAL A 55 -0.23 2.43 -1.81
C VAL A 55 0.02 1.50 -3.00
N THR A 56 -0.95 1.44 -3.91
CA THR A 56 -0.83 0.69 -5.16
C THR A 56 -0.01 1.47 -6.19
N THR A 57 0.19 0.87 -7.36
CA THR A 57 0.87 1.53 -8.47
C THR A 57 0.16 2.84 -8.81
N LEU A 58 0.93 3.92 -8.92
CA LEU A 58 0.38 5.24 -9.20
C LEU A 58 -0.20 5.30 -10.62
N THR A 59 -1.31 6.02 -10.76
CA THR A 59 -2.01 6.17 -12.03
C THR A 59 -1.26 7.00 -13.07
N SER A 60 -0.17 7.64 -12.68
CA SER A 60 0.72 8.34 -13.61
C SER A 60 1.51 7.39 -14.50
N LEU A 61 1.57 6.09 -14.15
CA LEU A 61 2.24 5.08 -14.95
C LEU A 61 1.26 4.42 -15.91
N ASP A 62 1.66 4.27 -17.18
CA ASP A 62 0.91 3.50 -18.16
C ASP A 62 1.54 2.12 -18.38
N ASN A 63 0.94 1.31 -19.27
CA ASN A 63 1.43 -0.04 -19.52
C ASN A 63 2.85 -0.06 -20.10
N ASN A 64 3.22 0.94 -20.90
CA ASN A 64 4.57 1.05 -21.45
C ASN A 64 5.57 1.37 -20.36
N ASP A 65 5.23 2.27 -19.45
CA ASP A 65 6.09 2.60 -18.30
C ASP A 65 6.37 1.36 -17.44
N LEU A 66 5.35 0.53 -17.22
CA LEU A 66 5.51 -0.71 -16.45
C LEU A 66 6.46 -1.68 -17.13
N LYS A 67 6.37 -1.83 -18.47
CA LYS A 67 7.28 -2.70 -19.20
C LYS A 67 8.73 -2.20 -19.10
N LEU A 68 8.93 -0.89 -19.19
CA LEU A 68 10.26 -0.30 -19.11
C LEU A 68 10.92 -0.52 -17.76
N ILE A 69 10.14 -0.57 -16.68
CA ILE A 69 10.68 -0.83 -15.34
C ILE A 69 10.63 -2.32 -14.94
N GLY A 70 10.27 -3.19 -15.89
CA GLY A 70 10.39 -4.63 -15.71
C GLY A 70 9.13 -5.37 -15.28
N TYR A 71 7.96 -4.75 -15.32
CA TYR A 71 6.71 -5.44 -14.99
C TYR A 71 6.07 -6.04 -16.25
N ASN A 72 5.55 -7.27 -16.11
CA ASN A 72 4.89 -7.99 -17.20
C ASN A 72 3.36 -7.86 -17.18
N LYS A 73 2.82 -7.06 -16.27
CA LYS A 73 1.37 -6.89 -16.09
C LYS A 73 0.92 -5.52 -16.57
N SER A 74 -0.33 -5.42 -17.01
CA SER A 74 -0.97 -4.11 -17.23
C SER A 74 -1.13 -3.40 -15.87
N VAL A 75 -1.34 -2.08 -15.91
CA VAL A 75 -1.59 -1.29 -14.70
C VAL A 75 -2.76 -1.89 -13.92
N LYS A 76 -3.88 -2.19 -14.58
CA LYS A 76 -5.07 -2.75 -13.95
C LYS A 76 -4.77 -4.09 -13.25
N ASN A 77 -4.09 -5.01 -13.94
CA ASN A 77 -3.78 -6.32 -13.37
C ASN A 77 -2.79 -6.22 -12.21
N LEU A 78 -1.82 -5.30 -12.31
CA LEU A 78 -0.87 -5.06 -11.24
C LEU A 78 -1.57 -4.53 -9.99
N VAL A 79 -2.49 -3.57 -10.13
CA VAL A 79 -3.23 -3.01 -9.01
C VAL A 79 -4.10 -4.09 -8.34
N ILE A 80 -4.75 -4.95 -9.11
CA ILE A 80 -5.52 -6.07 -8.57
C ILE A 80 -4.62 -7.02 -7.79
N HIS A 81 -3.45 -7.34 -8.33
CA HIS A 81 -2.47 -8.19 -7.65
C HIS A 81 -2.01 -7.56 -6.32
N GLN A 82 -1.74 -6.26 -6.34
CA GLN A 82 -1.35 -5.52 -5.14
C GLN A 82 -2.48 -5.48 -4.10
N ALA A 83 -3.73 -5.37 -4.54
CA ALA A 83 -4.88 -5.44 -3.63
C ALA A 83 -4.95 -6.81 -2.93
N LYS A 84 -4.64 -7.89 -3.64
CA LYS A 84 -4.57 -9.23 -3.04
C LYS A 84 -3.48 -9.32 -1.99
N LEU A 85 -2.32 -8.70 -2.23
CA LEU A 85 -1.22 -8.67 -1.26
C LEU A 85 -1.62 -7.87 -0.01
N ALA A 86 -2.27 -6.73 -0.18
CA ALA A 86 -2.77 -5.93 0.93
C ALA A 86 -3.74 -6.73 1.80
N LYS A 87 -4.62 -7.50 1.17
CA LYS A 87 -5.55 -8.38 1.88
C LYS A 87 -4.79 -9.45 2.66
N LYS A 88 -3.81 -10.10 2.05
CA LYS A 88 -2.99 -11.13 2.72
C LYS A 88 -2.21 -10.58 3.90
N ALA A 89 -1.74 -9.35 3.81
CA ALA A 89 -1.00 -8.69 4.87
C ALA A 89 -1.91 -8.08 5.94
N SER A 90 -3.23 -8.15 5.76
CA SER A 90 -4.24 -7.58 6.67
C SER A 90 -4.08 -6.08 6.86
N LEU A 91 -3.73 -5.35 5.80
CA LEU A 91 -3.64 -3.90 5.85
C LEU A 91 -5.01 -3.28 6.13
N ASP A 92 -5.01 -2.10 6.73
CA ASP A 92 -6.23 -1.44 7.17
C ASP A 92 -6.92 -0.65 6.06
N ALA A 93 -6.17 -0.17 5.08
CA ALA A 93 -6.69 0.60 3.97
C ALA A 93 -5.79 0.46 2.75
N LEU A 94 -6.27 0.94 1.61
CA LEU A 94 -5.58 0.83 0.35
C LEU A 94 -5.83 2.08 -0.48
N VAL A 95 -4.79 2.59 -1.13
CA VAL A 95 -4.89 3.72 -2.04
C VAL A 95 -4.89 3.20 -3.48
N CYS A 96 -5.90 3.56 -4.24
CA CYS A 96 -5.95 3.25 -5.68
C CYS A 96 -6.67 4.39 -6.41
N SER A 97 -6.60 4.39 -7.75
CA SER A 97 -7.29 5.40 -8.54
C SER A 97 -8.81 5.19 -8.50
N PRO A 98 -9.60 6.28 -8.72
CA PRO A 98 -11.06 6.15 -8.80
C PRO A 98 -11.52 5.14 -9.87
N TYR A 99 -10.75 4.99 -10.95
CA TYR A 99 -11.10 4.08 -12.05
C TYR A 99 -11.00 2.60 -11.66
N GLU A 100 -10.29 2.28 -10.59
CA GLU A 100 -10.00 0.90 -10.18
C GLU A 100 -10.77 0.48 -8.94
N VAL A 101 -11.52 1.38 -8.32
CA VAL A 101 -12.23 1.12 -7.06
C VAL A 101 -13.16 -0.09 -7.18
N ALA A 102 -13.95 -0.18 -8.24
CA ALA A 102 -14.90 -1.28 -8.39
C ALA A 102 -14.22 -2.64 -8.45
N ALA A 103 -13.12 -2.75 -9.21
CA ALA A 103 -12.36 -3.99 -9.32
C ALA A 103 -11.64 -4.33 -8.01
N VAL A 104 -11.05 -3.34 -7.36
CA VAL A 104 -10.35 -3.52 -6.09
C VAL A 104 -11.32 -3.91 -4.97
N ARG A 105 -12.52 -3.31 -4.94
CA ARG A 105 -13.52 -3.59 -3.91
C ARG A 105 -13.97 -5.05 -3.90
N LYS A 106 -13.90 -5.74 -5.02
CA LYS A 106 -14.23 -7.17 -5.08
C LYS A 106 -13.25 -8.02 -4.27
N ILE A 107 -12.04 -7.52 -4.06
CA ILE A 107 -10.95 -8.24 -3.39
C ILE A 107 -10.72 -7.68 -1.98
N PHE A 108 -10.62 -6.35 -1.87
CA PHE A 108 -10.27 -5.67 -0.63
C PHE A 108 -11.52 -5.00 -0.05
N LYS A 109 -11.96 -5.47 1.11
CA LYS A 109 -13.24 -5.07 1.72
C LYS A 109 -13.12 -3.98 2.77
N LYS A 110 -11.90 -3.59 3.13
CA LYS A 110 -11.66 -2.52 4.09
C LYS A 110 -11.64 -1.17 3.37
N GLU A 111 -11.19 -0.12 4.06
CA GLU A 111 -11.23 1.24 3.54
C GLU A 111 -10.40 1.40 2.26
N ILE A 112 -10.97 2.10 1.26
CA ILE A 112 -10.28 2.45 0.03
C ILE A 112 -10.22 3.97 -0.06
N ILE A 113 -9.02 4.49 -0.30
CA ILE A 113 -8.76 5.92 -0.41
C ILE A 113 -8.37 6.22 -1.86
N THR A 114 -8.99 7.24 -2.45
CA THR A 114 -8.67 7.66 -3.81
C THR A 114 -8.00 9.03 -3.77
N PRO A 115 -6.77 9.16 -4.31
CA PRO A 115 -6.09 10.45 -4.33
C PRO A 115 -6.56 11.33 -5.47
N GLY A 116 -6.23 12.60 -5.41
CA GLY A 116 -6.35 13.51 -6.52
C GLY A 116 -7.75 13.95 -6.93
N VAL A 117 -8.66 13.88 -6.01
CA VAL A 117 -10.04 14.30 -6.27
C VAL A 117 -10.27 15.72 -5.83
#